data_5b395412b253a899ee499198c4707602
#
_entry.id   5b395412b253a899ee499198c4707602
#
_cell.length_a   1.000
_cell.length_b   1.000
_cell.length_c   1.000
_cell.angle_alpha   90.00
_cell.angle_beta   90.00
_cell.angle_gamma   90.00
#
_symmetry.space_group_name_H-M   'P 1'
#
loop_
_entity.id
_entity.type
_entity.pdbx_description
1 polymer ?
#
loop_
_entity_poly.entity_id
_entity_poly.type
_entity_poly.pdbx_seq_one_letter_code
_entity_poly.pdbx_strand_id
1 'polypeptide(L)'
;MKILKKLIFAVCLLFLLTAGCIFYAFRIEPFRISVNTFAMGAEESSAEPVKIVQISDIHIKEDFTYKNLEKIVERCNRLSPDFVVFTGDLYDNYAKYSDDSHLISELKKLHAEYGKIAIWGNRDYGGGAVRKYQEIMELSGFTLLK
;
A
#
# COMPACT_ATOMS: atom_id res chain seq x y z
N MET A 1 -1.59 -6.13 52.98
CA MET A 1 -0.44 -6.47 52.10
C MET A 1 -0.77 -7.33 50.89
N LYS A 2 -1.47 -8.47 51.00
CA LYS A 2 -1.77 -9.36 49.84
C LYS A 2 -2.65 -8.71 48.78
N ILE A 3 -3.67 -7.94 49.15
CA ILE A 3 -4.58 -7.24 48.22
C ILE A 3 -3.84 -6.16 47.44
N LEU A 4 -3.00 -5.34 48.10
CA LEU A 4 -2.22 -4.29 47.48
C LEU A 4 -1.25 -4.87 46.41
N LYS A 5 -0.57 -6.00 46.73
CA LYS A 5 0.32 -6.67 45.77
C LYS A 5 -0.46 -7.17 44.54
N LYS A 6 -1.67 -7.72 44.69
CA LYS A 6 -2.54 -8.13 43.59
C LYS A 6 -2.98 -6.95 42.73
N LEU A 7 -3.32 -5.83 43.38
CA LEU A 7 -3.71 -4.62 42.67
C LEU A 7 -2.53 -4.05 41.85
N ILE A 8 -1.35 -3.94 42.45
CA ILE A 8 -0.13 -3.49 41.73
C ILE A 8 0.15 -4.42 40.55
N PHE A 9 0.10 -5.73 40.77
CA PHE A 9 0.30 -6.69 39.67
C PHE A 9 -0.70 -6.51 38.54
N ALA A 10 -2.00 -6.33 38.86
CA ALA A 10 -3.02 -6.11 37.84
C ALA A 10 -2.80 -4.80 37.06
N VAL A 11 -2.39 -3.73 37.74
CA VAL A 11 -2.06 -2.45 37.09
C VAL A 11 -0.84 -2.58 36.19
N CYS A 12 0.23 -3.26 36.67
CA CYS A 12 1.41 -3.50 35.84
C CYS A 12 1.10 -4.36 34.61
N LEU A 13 0.27 -5.39 34.77
CA LEU A 13 -0.16 -6.23 33.64
C LEU A 13 -0.96 -5.43 32.63
N LEU A 14 -1.92 -4.61 33.08
CA LEU A 14 -2.70 -3.74 32.22
C LEU A 14 -1.80 -2.76 31.43
N PHE A 15 -0.83 -2.16 32.12
CA PHE A 15 0.14 -1.26 31.49
C PHE A 15 0.95 -1.97 30.41
N LEU A 16 1.45 -3.18 30.67
CA LEU A 16 2.21 -3.96 29.70
C LEU A 16 1.35 -4.35 28.47
N LEU A 17 0.11 -4.75 28.69
CA LEU A 17 -0.82 -5.06 27.59
C LEU A 17 -1.09 -3.83 26.74
N THR A 18 -1.37 -2.69 27.38
CA THR A 18 -1.62 -1.43 26.67
C THR A 18 -0.39 -0.99 25.87
N ALA A 19 0.80 -1.06 26.48
CA ALA A 19 2.06 -0.75 25.79
C ALA A 19 2.30 -1.69 24.60
N GLY A 20 2.02 -2.97 24.75
CA GLY A 20 2.08 -3.97 23.67
C GLY A 20 1.11 -3.67 22.52
N CYS A 21 -0.13 -3.31 22.83
CA CYS A 21 -1.13 -2.90 21.81
C CYS A 21 -0.69 -1.64 21.07
N ILE A 22 -0.17 -0.65 21.78
CA ILE A 22 0.34 0.59 21.17
C ILE A 22 1.53 0.26 20.26
N PHE A 23 2.48 -0.51 20.74
CA PHE A 23 3.62 -0.94 19.93
C PHE A 23 3.17 -1.67 18.67
N TYR A 24 2.25 -2.62 18.78
CA TYR A 24 1.69 -3.35 17.64
C TYR A 24 1.03 -2.39 16.64
N ALA A 25 0.15 -1.50 17.11
CA ALA A 25 -0.61 -0.58 16.27
C ALA A 25 0.29 0.40 15.48
N PHE A 26 1.41 0.85 16.08
CA PHE A 26 2.28 1.83 15.41
C PHE A 26 3.47 1.22 14.67
N ARG A 27 3.93 0.01 15.05
CA ARG A 27 5.16 -0.58 14.51
C ARG A 27 4.95 -1.82 13.67
N ILE A 28 3.82 -2.49 13.78
CA ILE A 28 3.56 -3.73 13.05
C ILE A 28 2.40 -3.58 12.08
N GLU A 29 1.25 -3.11 12.56
CA GLU A 29 0.03 -3.02 11.77
C GLU A 29 0.17 -2.22 10.46
N PRO A 30 0.82 -1.02 10.43
CA PRO A 30 0.96 -0.22 9.22
C PRO A 30 1.78 -0.89 8.11
N PHE A 31 2.59 -1.89 8.45
CA PHE A 31 3.46 -2.60 7.51
C PHE A 31 2.91 -3.98 7.08
N ARG A 32 1.72 -4.34 7.54
CA ARG A 32 1.06 -5.60 7.16
C ARG A 32 0.32 -5.42 5.84
N ILE A 33 0.67 -6.26 4.86
CA ILE A 33 -0.04 -6.31 3.58
C ILE A 33 -1.14 -7.35 3.69
N SER A 34 -2.39 -6.90 3.55
CA SER A 34 -3.58 -7.76 3.46
C SER A 34 -4.08 -7.76 2.02
N VAL A 35 -4.51 -8.93 1.54
CA VAL A 35 -5.14 -9.08 0.23
C VAL A 35 -6.60 -9.43 0.46
N ASN A 36 -7.48 -8.57 -0.01
CA ASN A 36 -8.92 -8.82 -0.03
C ASN A 36 -9.32 -9.25 -1.45
N THR A 37 -10.08 -10.32 -1.58
CA THR A 37 -10.51 -10.83 -2.87
C THR A 37 -12.02 -10.73 -2.97
N PHE A 38 -12.49 -10.18 -4.09
CA PHE A 38 -13.90 -10.04 -4.42
C PHE A 38 -14.14 -10.67 -5.80
N ALA A 39 -15.15 -11.51 -5.91
CA ALA A 39 -15.64 -12.01 -7.18
C ALA A 39 -16.83 -11.15 -7.62
N MET A 40 -16.78 -10.67 -8.87
CA MET A 40 -17.86 -9.88 -9.47
C MET A 40 -18.23 -10.50 -10.82
N GLY A 41 -19.51 -10.65 -11.08
CA GLY A 41 -20.02 -11.19 -12.35
C GLY A 41 -21.22 -12.10 -12.14
N ALA A 42 -21.81 -12.55 -13.27
CA ALA A 42 -22.91 -13.49 -13.25
C ALA A 42 -22.37 -14.92 -13.07
N GLU A 43 -23.01 -15.70 -12.20
CA GLU A 43 -22.64 -17.11 -11.95
C GLU A 43 -22.73 -18.00 -13.20
N GLU A 44 -23.47 -17.57 -14.22
CA GLU A 44 -23.68 -18.29 -15.48
C GLU A 44 -22.72 -17.86 -16.62
N SER A 45 -21.73 -17.01 -16.33
CA SER A 45 -20.78 -16.59 -17.35
C SER A 45 -19.82 -17.73 -17.73
N SER A 46 -19.80 -18.09 -19.00
CA SER A 46 -18.80 -19.02 -19.57
C SER A 46 -17.46 -18.33 -19.90
N ALA A 47 -17.32 -17.05 -19.64
CA ALA A 47 -16.08 -16.31 -19.88
C ALA A 47 -15.02 -16.62 -18.82
N GLU A 48 -13.77 -16.69 -19.25
CA GLU A 48 -12.65 -16.79 -18.32
C GLU A 48 -12.57 -15.55 -17.40
N PRO A 49 -12.36 -15.73 -16.09
CA PRO A 49 -12.33 -14.63 -15.16
C PRO A 49 -11.10 -13.75 -15.38
N VAL A 50 -11.30 -12.44 -15.46
CA VAL A 50 -10.23 -11.43 -15.51
C VAL A 50 -9.84 -11.04 -14.09
N LYS A 51 -8.56 -11.14 -13.77
CA LYS A 51 -8.00 -10.81 -12.46
C LYS A 51 -7.43 -9.40 -12.45
N ILE A 52 -8.07 -8.52 -11.72
CA ILE A 52 -7.63 -7.13 -11.54
C ILE A 52 -7.04 -6.98 -10.13
N VAL A 53 -5.81 -6.52 -10.02
CA VAL A 53 -5.21 -6.14 -8.74
C VAL A 53 -5.23 -4.62 -8.62
N GLN A 54 -5.95 -4.13 -7.62
CA GLN A 54 -5.96 -2.71 -7.27
C GLN A 54 -4.94 -2.43 -6.18
N ILE A 55 -4.17 -1.37 -6.38
CA ILE A 55 -3.26 -0.77 -5.39
C ILE A 55 -3.69 0.69 -5.21
N SER A 56 -3.75 1.16 -3.98
CA SER A 56 -4.14 2.53 -3.66
C SER A 56 -3.40 3.04 -2.43
N ASP A 57 -3.29 4.35 -2.30
CA ASP A 57 -2.91 5.02 -1.05
C ASP A 57 -1.61 4.48 -0.43
N ILE A 58 -0.56 4.36 -1.23
CA ILE A 58 0.75 3.87 -0.75
C ILE A 58 1.37 4.86 0.23
N HIS A 59 1.19 6.17 0.00
CA HIS A 59 1.68 7.23 0.87
C HIS A 59 3.16 7.08 1.23
N ILE A 60 4.01 6.99 0.20
CA ILE A 60 5.47 6.94 0.36
C ILE A 60 5.95 8.16 1.15
N LYS A 61 6.75 7.91 2.16
CA LYS A 61 7.30 8.88 3.10
C LYS A 61 8.56 8.34 3.79
N GLU A 62 9.16 9.09 4.72
CA GLU A 62 10.42 8.73 5.38
C GLU A 62 10.42 7.37 6.08
N ASP A 63 9.31 6.97 6.67
CA ASP A 63 9.15 5.69 7.40
C ASP A 63 8.42 4.60 6.59
N PHE A 64 7.96 4.93 5.36
CA PHE A 64 7.34 3.99 4.43
C PHE A 64 7.91 4.21 3.02
N THR A 65 9.03 3.58 2.73
CA THR A 65 9.88 3.85 1.56
C THR A 65 9.68 2.83 0.43
N TYR A 66 10.50 2.95 -0.61
CA TYR A 66 10.56 1.98 -1.72
C TYR A 66 10.74 0.52 -1.23
N LYS A 67 11.37 0.28 -0.06
CA LYS A 67 11.51 -1.06 0.52
C LYS A 67 10.17 -1.67 0.96
N ASN A 68 9.22 -0.81 1.31
CA ASN A 68 7.85 -1.24 1.62
C ASN A 68 7.08 -1.50 0.32
N LEU A 69 7.29 -0.63 -0.70
CA LEU A 69 6.74 -0.81 -2.04
C LEU A 69 7.20 -2.12 -2.68
N GLU A 70 8.48 -2.48 -2.54
CA GLU A 70 9.03 -3.77 -3.01
C GLU A 70 8.18 -4.96 -2.53
N LYS A 71 7.82 -4.99 -1.24
CA LYS A 71 6.96 -6.05 -0.69
C LYS A 71 5.56 -6.05 -1.28
N ILE A 72 5.00 -4.87 -1.56
CA ILE A 72 3.71 -4.73 -2.23
C ILE A 72 3.80 -5.29 -3.65
N VAL A 73 4.82 -4.88 -4.40
CA VAL A 73 5.09 -5.35 -5.76
C VAL A 73 5.23 -6.87 -5.82
N GLU A 74 6.04 -7.45 -4.94
CA GLU A 74 6.17 -8.90 -4.85
C GLU A 74 4.84 -9.59 -4.53
N ARG A 75 4.05 -9.00 -3.62
CA ARG A 75 2.74 -9.56 -3.28
C ARG A 75 1.77 -9.51 -4.45
N CYS A 76 1.75 -8.40 -5.20
CA CYS A 76 0.93 -8.25 -6.39
C CYS A 76 1.32 -9.23 -7.48
N ASN A 77 2.62 -9.36 -7.76
CA ASN A 77 3.11 -10.27 -8.79
C ASN A 77 2.78 -11.74 -8.50
N ARG A 78 2.78 -12.14 -7.21
CA ARG A 78 2.34 -13.49 -6.80
C ARG A 78 0.86 -13.78 -7.07
N LEU A 79 0.04 -12.75 -7.28
CA LEU A 79 -1.36 -12.92 -7.66
C LEU A 79 -1.53 -13.17 -9.16
N SER A 80 -0.47 -12.97 -9.97
CA SER A 80 -0.51 -13.09 -11.43
C SER A 80 -1.70 -12.33 -12.04
N PRO A 81 -1.73 -11.00 -11.93
CA PRO A 81 -2.84 -10.19 -12.41
C PRO A 81 -2.86 -10.08 -13.93
N ASP A 82 -4.07 -10.00 -14.50
CA ASP A 82 -4.30 -9.61 -15.89
C ASP A 82 -4.16 -8.09 -16.07
N PHE A 83 -4.64 -7.33 -15.09
CA PHE A 83 -4.47 -5.88 -15.00
C PHE A 83 -4.01 -5.47 -13.60
N VAL A 84 -3.15 -4.45 -13.53
CA VAL A 84 -2.88 -3.70 -12.31
C VAL A 84 -3.47 -2.31 -12.43
N VAL A 85 -4.27 -1.91 -11.46
CA VAL A 85 -4.90 -0.58 -11.39
C VAL A 85 -4.37 0.15 -10.17
N PHE A 86 -3.73 1.29 -10.38
CA PHE A 86 -3.26 2.17 -9.31
C PHE A 86 -4.21 3.37 -9.19
N THR A 87 -4.86 3.51 -8.03
CA THR A 87 -5.92 4.52 -7.84
C THR A 87 -5.45 5.79 -7.12
N GLY A 88 -4.14 6.07 -7.19
CA GLY A 88 -3.55 7.32 -6.73
C GLY A 88 -2.96 7.28 -5.33
N ASP A 89 -2.53 8.45 -4.89
CA ASP A 89 -1.88 8.71 -3.61
C ASP A 89 -0.56 7.93 -3.43
N LEU A 90 0.35 8.11 -4.41
CA LEU A 90 1.66 7.49 -4.39
C LEU A 90 2.52 8.02 -3.24
N TYR A 91 2.63 9.34 -3.10
CA TYR A 91 3.36 10.01 -2.02
C TYR A 91 2.41 10.59 -0.97
N ASP A 92 2.81 10.59 0.29
CA ASP A 92 2.10 11.35 1.32
C ASP A 92 2.30 12.85 1.13
N ASN A 93 3.55 13.28 0.97
CA ASN A 93 3.92 14.66 0.66
C ASN A 93 5.24 14.69 -0.11
N TYR A 94 5.16 14.87 -1.42
CA TYR A 94 6.31 14.85 -2.33
C TYR A 94 7.35 15.95 -1.99
N ALA A 95 6.91 17.10 -1.53
CA ALA A 95 7.81 18.20 -1.18
C ALA A 95 8.64 17.91 0.08
N LYS A 96 8.17 17.02 0.95
CA LYS A 96 8.90 16.61 2.16
C LYS A 96 9.80 15.42 1.92
N TYR A 97 9.33 14.46 1.13
CA TYR A 97 10.07 13.26 0.81
C TYR A 97 9.80 12.83 -0.63
N SER A 98 10.85 12.60 -1.39
CA SER A 98 10.78 12.10 -2.76
C SER A 98 11.93 11.13 -3.02
N ASP A 99 11.65 10.06 -3.75
CA ASP A 99 12.62 9.03 -4.13
C ASP A 99 12.22 8.38 -5.46
N ASP A 100 12.08 9.23 -6.47
CA ASP A 100 11.49 8.87 -7.77
C ASP A 100 12.21 7.69 -8.43
N SER A 101 13.55 7.70 -8.39
CA SER A 101 14.36 6.69 -9.08
C SER A 101 14.13 5.28 -8.54
N HIS A 102 14.09 5.11 -7.23
CA HIS A 102 13.82 3.83 -6.62
C HIS A 102 12.36 3.41 -6.80
N LEU A 103 11.41 4.35 -6.68
CA LEU A 103 10.00 4.04 -6.90
C LEU A 103 9.70 3.63 -8.33
N ILE A 104 10.25 4.33 -9.33
CA ILE A 104 10.13 3.94 -10.74
C ILE A 104 10.72 2.56 -10.95
N SER A 105 11.89 2.27 -10.37
CA SER A 105 12.53 0.97 -10.47
C SER A 105 11.66 -0.15 -9.89
N GLU A 106 11.04 0.08 -8.73
CA GLU A 106 10.16 -0.91 -8.10
C GLU A 106 8.84 -1.07 -8.85
N LEU A 107 8.17 0.02 -9.22
CA LEU A 107 6.91 -0.02 -9.97
C LEU A 107 7.05 -0.67 -11.35
N LYS A 108 8.25 -0.58 -11.98
CA LYS A 108 8.56 -1.30 -13.22
C LYS A 108 8.49 -2.81 -13.06
N LYS A 109 8.77 -3.34 -11.89
CA LYS A 109 8.74 -4.78 -11.60
C LYS A 109 7.32 -5.33 -11.48
N LEU A 110 6.30 -4.47 -11.36
CA LEU A 110 4.91 -4.90 -11.43
C LEU A 110 4.61 -5.48 -12.80
N HIS A 111 4.16 -6.73 -12.80
CA HIS A 111 3.78 -7.47 -13.99
C HIS A 111 2.27 -7.59 -14.07
N ALA A 112 1.71 -7.35 -15.26
CA ALA A 112 0.31 -7.57 -15.59
C ALA A 112 0.23 -7.96 -17.07
N GLU A 113 -0.57 -8.98 -17.41
CA GLU A 113 -0.60 -9.55 -18.77
C GLU A 113 -1.10 -8.53 -19.80
N TYR A 114 -2.15 -7.79 -19.48
CA TYR A 114 -2.76 -6.83 -20.40
C TYR A 114 -2.40 -5.38 -20.11
N GLY A 115 -1.77 -5.09 -18.96
CA GLY A 115 -1.22 -3.77 -18.70
C GLY A 115 -1.49 -3.20 -17.32
N LYS A 116 -0.93 -2.01 -17.12
CA LYS A 116 -1.00 -1.25 -15.88
C LYS A 116 -1.67 0.07 -16.14
N ILE A 117 -2.68 0.42 -15.35
CA ILE A 117 -3.47 1.63 -15.46
C ILE A 117 -3.34 2.43 -14.17
N ALA A 118 -3.21 3.74 -14.26
CA ALA A 118 -3.19 4.63 -13.11
C ALA A 118 -4.17 5.78 -13.25
N ILE A 119 -4.67 6.27 -12.13
CA ILE A 119 -5.41 7.52 -12.02
C ILE A 119 -4.78 8.40 -10.95
N TRP A 120 -5.23 9.63 -10.86
CA TRP A 120 -4.76 10.61 -9.90
C TRP A 120 -5.48 10.47 -8.55
N GLY A 121 -4.74 10.50 -7.45
CA GLY A 121 -5.26 10.71 -6.11
C GLY A 121 -5.16 12.17 -5.68
N ASN A 122 -5.76 12.52 -4.56
CA ASN A 122 -5.77 13.90 -4.07
C ASN A 122 -4.38 14.38 -3.60
N ARG A 123 -3.52 13.48 -3.12
CA ARG A 123 -2.14 13.80 -2.71
C ARG A 123 -1.22 14.03 -3.90
N ASP A 124 -1.49 13.38 -5.02
CA ASP A 124 -0.73 13.54 -6.25
C ASP A 124 -0.92 14.95 -6.83
N TYR A 125 -2.10 15.58 -6.61
CA TYR A 125 -2.33 16.99 -6.92
C TYR A 125 -1.81 17.93 -5.83
N GLY A 126 -2.12 17.66 -4.56
CA GLY A 126 -1.93 18.58 -3.45
C GLY A 126 -0.56 18.49 -2.76
N GLY A 127 0.13 17.36 -2.85
CA GLY A 127 1.38 17.08 -2.12
C GLY A 127 2.65 17.61 -2.79
N GLY A 128 2.53 18.39 -3.89
CA GLY A 128 3.66 18.88 -4.68
C GLY A 128 4.13 17.92 -5.78
N ALA A 129 3.50 16.75 -5.91
CA ALA A 129 3.82 15.73 -6.91
C ALA A 129 3.25 16.02 -8.31
N VAL A 130 2.36 16.99 -8.47
CA VAL A 130 1.59 17.25 -9.70
C VAL A 130 2.43 17.33 -10.98
N ARG A 131 3.67 17.82 -10.89
CA ARG A 131 4.58 17.94 -12.04
C ARG A 131 5.37 16.65 -12.31
N LYS A 132 5.39 15.72 -11.36
CA LYS A 132 6.23 14.51 -11.40
C LYS A 132 5.43 13.21 -11.47
N TYR A 133 4.22 13.21 -10.95
CA TYR A 133 3.41 12.00 -10.87
C TYR A 133 3.18 11.34 -12.23
N GLN A 134 2.82 12.13 -13.25
CA GLN A 134 2.66 11.60 -14.61
C GLN A 134 3.96 10.97 -15.12
N GLU A 135 5.09 11.66 -15.00
CA GLU A 135 6.39 11.16 -15.42
C GLU A 135 6.75 9.85 -14.70
N ILE A 136 6.51 9.78 -13.38
CA ILE A 136 6.78 8.58 -12.57
C ILE A 136 5.93 7.40 -13.06
N MET A 137 4.62 7.60 -13.26
CA MET A 137 3.72 6.54 -13.71
C MET A 137 4.04 6.05 -15.12
N GLU A 138 4.26 6.97 -16.06
CA GLU A 138 4.62 6.63 -17.44
C GLU A 138 5.95 5.90 -17.51
N LEU A 139 6.99 6.39 -16.82
CA LEU A 139 8.28 5.72 -16.73
C LEU A 139 8.18 4.36 -16.04
N SER A 140 7.21 4.15 -15.17
CA SER A 140 6.94 2.87 -14.52
C SER A 140 6.12 1.91 -15.38
N GLY A 141 5.71 2.33 -16.58
CA GLY A 141 4.94 1.53 -17.53
C GLY A 141 3.44 1.51 -17.26
N PHE A 142 2.91 2.51 -16.55
CA PHE A 142 1.47 2.69 -16.41
C PHE A 142 0.90 3.60 -17.52
N THR A 143 -0.31 3.29 -17.97
CA THR A 143 -1.15 4.20 -18.71
C THR A 143 -1.90 5.08 -17.72
N LEU A 144 -1.58 6.38 -17.68
CA LEU A 144 -2.25 7.33 -16.79
C LEU A 144 -3.52 7.85 -17.46
N LEU A 145 -4.67 7.59 -16.84
CA LEU A 145 -5.96 8.13 -17.28
C LEU A 145 -6.16 9.55 -16.74
N LYS A 146 -6.74 10.42 -17.57
CA LYS A 146 -7.00 11.83 -17.25
C LYS A 146 -8.47 12.03 -16.92
#